data_c5bbe88653013aac55dde584b1995e2b
#
_entry.id   c5bbe88653013aac55dde584b1995e2b
#
_cell.length_a   1.000
_cell.length_b   1.000
_cell.length_c   1.000
_cell.angle_alpha   90.00
_cell.angle_beta   90.00
_cell.angle_gamma   90.00
#
_symmetry.space_group_name_H-M   'P 1'
#
loop_
_entity.id
_entity.type
_entity.pdbx_description
1 polymer ?
#
loop_
_entity_poly.entity_id
_entity_poly.type
_entity_poly.pdbx_seq_one_letter_code
_entity_poly.pdbx_strand_id
1 'polypeptide(L)'
;MNAKTANQIAEMKKQTIGVEVEMNSITRERAARIAATFFETGRYAYTADRNSYCTWSAWDRQGREWKFQRDSSIEGPDDERCEMVTPILTYDDMETLQELIRRLRKAGAKSDATRCCGVHIHIGAKGHTPQTLRNLANIMASHEDLLAAALHLDAYRIDHYCQTVEPRFLEAINRTKPHTMARLADIWYTSHDATHGRSHHYNGSRYHMLNLHATFTKGTV
;
A
#
# COMPACT_ATOMS: atom_id res chain seq x y z
N MET A 1 6.09 30.75 5.39
CA MET A 1 4.92 29.85 5.17
C MET A 1 3.72 30.51 5.82
N ASN A 2 2.60 30.64 5.12
CA ASN A 2 1.40 31.25 5.71
C ASN A 2 0.68 30.26 6.66
N ALA A 3 -0.18 30.78 7.58
CA ALA A 3 -0.85 29.98 8.59
C ALA A 3 -1.75 28.87 7.99
N LYS A 4 -2.37 29.12 6.84
CA LYS A 4 -3.21 28.13 6.13
C LYS A 4 -2.37 26.93 5.67
N THR A 5 -1.23 27.17 5.05
CA THR A 5 -0.31 26.11 4.60
C THR A 5 0.26 25.32 5.76
N ALA A 6 0.62 25.98 6.87
CA ALA A 6 1.09 25.31 8.08
C ALA A 6 0.04 24.35 8.66
N ASN A 7 -1.22 24.80 8.71
CA ASN A 7 -2.33 23.96 9.19
C ASN A 7 -2.59 22.75 8.24
N GLN A 8 -2.53 22.95 6.92
CA GLN A 8 -2.70 21.87 5.95
C GLN A 8 -1.60 20.80 6.11
N ILE A 9 -0.36 21.20 6.33
CA ILE A 9 0.76 20.28 6.58
C ILE A 9 0.54 19.53 7.90
N ALA A 10 0.09 20.22 8.96
CA ALA A 10 -0.18 19.60 10.23
C ALA A 10 -1.31 18.54 10.14
N GLU A 11 -2.36 18.81 9.38
CA GLU A 11 -3.44 17.84 9.15
C GLU A 11 -2.97 16.65 8.28
N MET A 12 -2.16 16.89 7.25
CA MET A 12 -1.56 15.82 6.44
C MET A 12 -0.74 14.87 7.31
N LYS A 13 0.06 15.37 8.23
CA LYS A 13 0.90 14.57 9.13
C LYS A 13 0.11 13.70 10.11
N LYS A 14 -1.16 13.97 10.33
CA LYS A 14 -2.06 13.16 11.16
C LYS A 14 -2.68 11.99 10.42
N GLN A 15 -2.53 11.90 9.11
CA GLN A 15 -3.06 10.78 8.35
C GLN A 15 -2.42 9.48 8.78
N THR A 16 -3.22 8.43 8.84
CA THR A 16 -2.73 7.08 9.11
C THR A 16 -2.21 6.44 7.83
N ILE A 17 -1.09 5.73 7.95
CA ILE A 17 -0.37 5.13 6.84
C ILE A 17 -0.13 3.66 7.15
N GLY A 18 -0.36 2.77 6.20
CA GLY A 18 0.06 1.38 6.20
C GLY A 18 0.96 1.13 5.01
N VAL A 19 2.01 0.33 5.16
CA VAL A 19 2.89 -0.03 4.05
C VAL A 19 3.12 -1.52 4.05
N GLU A 20 2.94 -2.12 2.87
CA GLU A 20 3.31 -3.51 2.59
C GLU A 20 4.50 -3.47 1.62
N VAL A 21 5.56 -4.20 1.95
CA VAL A 21 6.75 -4.29 1.09
C VAL A 21 7.04 -5.75 0.81
N GLU A 22 6.81 -6.15 -0.42
CA GLU A 22 7.14 -7.48 -0.88
C GLU A 22 8.64 -7.59 -1.19
N MET A 23 9.24 -8.68 -0.73
CA MET A 23 10.67 -8.93 -0.90
C MET A 23 10.97 -10.42 -0.99
N ASN A 24 12.09 -10.73 -1.61
CA ASN A 24 12.67 -12.07 -1.65
C ASN A 24 14.13 -12.06 -1.15
N SER A 25 14.79 -13.21 -1.23
CA SER A 25 16.19 -13.40 -0.83
C SER A 25 16.47 -13.16 0.67
N ILE A 26 15.42 -13.19 1.48
CA ILE A 26 15.49 -13.12 2.94
C ILE A 26 14.35 -13.96 3.53
N THR A 27 14.66 -14.76 4.56
CA THR A 27 13.61 -15.50 5.25
C THR A 27 12.81 -14.59 6.18
N ARG A 28 11.52 -14.90 6.36
CA ARG A 28 10.61 -14.17 7.24
C ARG A 28 11.15 -14.05 8.68
N GLU A 29 11.70 -15.16 9.21
CA GLU A 29 12.33 -15.15 10.53
C GLU A 29 13.51 -14.19 10.60
N ARG A 30 14.41 -14.23 9.60
CA ARG A 30 15.58 -13.35 9.57
C ARG A 30 15.17 -11.89 9.49
N ALA A 31 14.15 -11.57 8.70
CA ALA A 31 13.62 -10.22 8.58
C ALA A 31 13.02 -9.73 9.92
N ALA A 32 12.21 -10.56 10.60
CA ALA A 32 11.65 -10.23 11.91
C ALA A 32 12.75 -10.03 12.98
N ARG A 33 13.77 -10.87 12.99
CA ARG A 33 14.92 -10.72 13.91
C ARG A 33 15.70 -9.42 13.68
N ILE A 34 15.92 -9.03 12.41
CA ILE A 34 16.56 -7.76 12.06
C ILE A 34 15.71 -6.59 12.55
N ALA A 35 14.40 -6.64 12.36
CA ALA A 35 13.47 -5.62 12.84
C ALA A 35 13.51 -5.50 14.37
N ALA A 36 13.44 -6.61 15.11
CA ALA A 36 13.51 -6.64 16.57
C ALA A 36 14.84 -6.06 17.10
N THR A 37 15.93 -6.36 16.40
CA THR A 37 17.26 -5.77 16.73
C THR A 37 17.28 -4.26 16.43
N PHE A 38 16.72 -3.85 15.30
CA PHE A 38 16.62 -2.44 14.92
C PHE A 38 15.81 -1.63 15.91
N PHE A 39 14.68 -2.17 16.37
CA PHE A 39 13.84 -1.53 17.40
C PHE A 39 14.43 -1.61 18.80
N GLU A 40 15.54 -2.31 18.98
CA GLU A 40 16.21 -2.54 20.28
C GLU A 40 15.29 -3.23 21.31
N THR A 41 14.31 -3.98 20.86
CA THR A 41 13.40 -4.73 21.73
C THR A 41 13.81 -6.19 21.91
N GLY A 42 14.52 -6.74 20.93
CA GLY A 42 14.85 -8.15 20.85
C GLY A 42 13.62 -9.07 20.73
N ARG A 43 12.41 -8.49 20.62
CA ARG A 43 11.14 -9.24 20.60
C ARG A 43 10.76 -9.59 19.18
N TYR A 44 10.87 -10.85 18.83
CA TYR A 44 10.30 -11.44 17.64
C TYR A 44 9.80 -12.85 17.93
N ALA A 45 8.80 -13.31 17.20
CA ALA A 45 8.25 -14.65 17.37
C ALA A 45 7.53 -15.11 16.09
N TYR A 46 7.39 -16.44 15.97
CA TYR A 46 6.47 -17.04 15.01
C TYR A 46 5.03 -16.83 15.51
N THR A 47 4.23 -16.10 14.78
CA THR A 47 2.87 -15.72 15.15
C THR A 47 1.83 -16.22 14.15
N ALA A 48 2.23 -17.19 13.28
CA ALA A 48 1.31 -17.76 12.31
C ALA A 48 0.05 -18.27 13.01
N ASP A 49 -1.05 -17.67 12.62
CA ASP A 49 -2.36 -18.20 12.93
C ASP A 49 -2.74 -19.32 11.95
N ARG A 50 -3.99 -19.77 11.99
CA ARG A 50 -4.53 -20.85 11.14
C ARG A 50 -4.55 -20.52 9.64
N ASN A 51 -4.09 -19.31 9.22
CA ASN A 51 -4.27 -18.78 7.87
C ASN A 51 -3.11 -19.08 6.91
N SER A 52 -2.16 -19.95 7.25
CA SER A 52 -1.05 -20.41 6.38
C SER A 52 -0.07 -19.33 5.86
N TYR A 53 -0.12 -18.10 6.38
CA TYR A 53 0.84 -17.05 5.99
C TYR A 53 2.23 -17.21 6.57
N CYS A 54 2.44 -18.23 7.43
CA CYS A 54 3.74 -18.52 8.05
C CYS A 54 4.40 -17.25 8.63
N THR A 55 3.63 -16.47 9.38
CA THR A 55 4.00 -15.14 9.85
C THR A 55 5.04 -15.18 10.97
N TRP A 56 6.06 -14.38 10.85
CA TRP A 56 6.95 -13.97 11.91
C TRP A 56 6.67 -12.51 12.24
N SER A 57 6.60 -12.17 13.52
CA SER A 57 6.35 -10.80 13.97
C SER A 57 7.52 -10.26 14.77
N ALA A 58 7.74 -8.95 14.67
CA ALA A 58 8.61 -8.18 15.55
C ALA A 58 7.81 -7.05 16.18
N TRP A 59 8.19 -6.63 17.37
CA TRP A 59 7.52 -5.51 18.06
C TRP A 59 8.48 -4.34 18.23
N ASP A 60 7.99 -3.15 17.92
CA ASP A 60 8.73 -1.92 18.17
C ASP A 60 8.67 -1.47 19.64
N ARG A 61 9.29 -0.35 19.96
CA ARG A 61 9.34 0.20 21.32
C ARG A 61 7.97 0.65 21.85
N GLN A 62 7.02 0.95 20.96
CA GLN A 62 5.63 1.29 21.30
C GLN A 62 4.77 0.02 21.46
N GLY A 63 5.33 -1.16 21.24
CA GLY A 63 4.63 -2.44 21.29
C GLY A 63 3.78 -2.73 20.05
N ARG A 64 3.93 -1.96 18.98
CA ARG A 64 3.22 -2.19 17.71
C ARG A 64 3.85 -3.38 16.99
N GLU A 65 3.01 -4.21 16.39
CA GLU A 65 3.41 -5.44 15.70
C GLU A 65 3.77 -5.16 14.23
N TRP A 66 4.95 -5.53 13.81
CA TRP A 66 5.44 -5.55 12.43
C TRP A 66 5.47 -7.00 11.97
N LYS A 67 4.75 -7.32 10.89
CA LYS A 67 4.60 -8.69 10.40
C LYS A 67 5.50 -8.93 9.20
N PHE A 68 6.04 -10.13 9.14
CA PHE A 68 6.79 -10.66 8.00
C PHE A 68 6.10 -11.97 7.63
N GLN A 69 5.32 -11.91 6.58
CA GLN A 69 4.41 -12.99 6.22
C GLN A 69 4.71 -13.54 4.82
N ARG A 70 4.19 -14.73 4.55
CA ARG A 70 4.28 -15.34 3.24
C ARG A 70 3.29 -14.65 2.30
N ASP A 71 3.77 -14.23 1.14
CA ASP A 71 2.91 -13.93 0.01
C ASP A 71 3.20 -14.92 -1.13
N SER A 72 2.13 -15.55 -1.63
CA SER A 72 2.22 -16.57 -2.68
C SER A 72 2.50 -15.98 -4.06
N SER A 73 2.26 -14.69 -4.26
CA SER A 73 2.51 -13.99 -5.52
C SER A 73 4.02 -13.78 -5.77
N ILE A 74 4.81 -13.69 -4.70
CA ILE A 74 6.26 -13.49 -4.80
C ILE A 74 6.92 -14.76 -5.34
N GLU A 75 7.77 -14.61 -6.34
CA GLU A 75 8.54 -15.71 -6.90
C GLU A 75 9.83 -15.98 -6.12
N GLY A 76 10.17 -17.27 -5.95
CA GLY A 76 11.37 -17.72 -5.26
C GLY A 76 11.12 -18.90 -4.33
N PRO A 77 12.13 -19.33 -3.55
CA PRO A 77 11.97 -20.34 -2.50
C PRO A 77 10.89 -19.92 -1.48
N ASP A 78 10.08 -20.87 -1.03
CA ASP A 78 8.91 -20.56 -0.19
C ASP A 78 9.26 -19.86 1.11
N ASP A 79 10.37 -20.19 1.74
CA ASP A 79 10.85 -19.58 2.97
C ASP A 79 11.41 -18.15 2.78
N GLU A 80 11.79 -17.80 1.53
CA GLU A 80 12.28 -16.47 1.14
C GLU A 80 11.21 -15.56 0.54
N ARG A 81 9.98 -16.03 0.38
CA ARG A 81 8.83 -15.19 0.00
C ARG A 81 8.38 -14.41 1.24
N CYS A 82 8.68 -13.13 1.27
CA CYS A 82 8.49 -12.31 2.47
C CYS A 82 7.81 -10.99 2.14
N GLU A 83 6.63 -10.78 2.69
CA GLU A 83 5.96 -9.50 2.71
C GLU A 83 6.09 -8.89 4.10
N MET A 84 6.67 -7.69 4.19
CA MET A 84 6.64 -6.89 5.41
C MET A 84 5.35 -6.08 5.46
N VAL A 85 4.53 -6.28 6.48
CA VAL A 85 3.32 -5.49 6.74
C VAL A 85 3.53 -4.65 7.99
N THR A 86 3.43 -3.33 7.84
CA THR A 86 3.60 -2.41 8.97
C THR A 86 2.36 -2.36 9.86
N PRO A 87 2.50 -1.98 11.13
CA PRO A 87 1.36 -1.49 11.89
C PRO A 87 0.83 -0.18 11.27
N ILE A 88 -0.24 0.37 11.84
CA ILE A 88 -0.68 1.71 11.50
C ILE A 88 0.40 2.71 11.91
N LEU A 89 0.91 3.44 10.92
CA LEU A 89 1.94 4.45 11.06
C LEU A 89 1.36 5.85 10.88
N THR A 90 2.17 6.85 11.21
CA THR A 90 1.96 8.27 10.91
C THR A 90 3.17 8.81 10.15
N TYR A 91 3.11 10.08 9.75
CA TYR A 91 4.22 10.73 9.06
C TYR A 91 5.53 10.67 9.87
N ASP A 92 5.44 10.75 11.20
CA ASP A 92 6.63 10.76 12.08
C ASP A 92 7.35 9.39 12.13
N ASP A 93 6.68 8.32 11.68
CA ASP A 93 7.27 6.97 11.58
C ASP A 93 8.04 6.74 10.26
N MET A 94 7.96 7.66 9.29
CA MET A 94 8.50 7.41 7.93
C MET A 94 10.01 7.22 7.92
N GLU A 95 10.75 7.95 8.73
CA GLU A 95 12.21 7.78 8.82
C GLU A 95 12.57 6.40 9.41
N THR A 96 11.83 5.96 10.42
CA THR A 96 11.97 4.63 11.04
C THR A 96 11.70 3.53 10.02
N LEU A 97 10.61 3.64 9.26
CA LEU A 97 10.28 2.69 8.19
C LEU A 97 11.40 2.62 7.14
N GLN A 98 11.85 3.77 6.65
CA GLN A 98 12.89 3.82 5.62
C GLN A 98 14.21 3.23 6.10
N GLU A 99 14.61 3.48 7.36
CA GLU A 99 15.83 2.92 7.91
C GLU A 99 15.73 1.40 8.11
N LEU A 100 14.59 0.89 8.56
CA LEU A 100 14.35 -0.56 8.62
C LEU A 100 14.49 -1.20 7.23
N ILE A 101 13.89 -0.62 6.20
CA ILE A 101 14.01 -1.12 4.82
C ILE A 101 15.47 -1.12 4.35
N ARG A 102 16.26 -0.07 4.64
CA ARG A 102 17.69 -0.04 4.32
C ARG A 102 18.45 -1.17 4.99
N ARG A 103 18.12 -1.50 6.24
CA ARG A 103 18.75 -2.62 6.99
C ARG A 103 18.38 -3.97 6.42
N LEU A 104 17.11 -4.17 6.06
CA LEU A 104 16.66 -5.39 5.38
C LEU A 104 17.38 -5.56 4.04
N ARG A 105 17.46 -4.49 3.24
CA ARG A 105 18.19 -4.50 1.97
C ARG A 105 19.68 -4.81 2.17
N LYS A 106 20.33 -4.20 3.16
CA LYS A 106 21.75 -4.49 3.49
C LYS A 106 21.95 -5.95 3.92
N ALA A 107 20.94 -6.57 4.50
CA ALA A 107 20.95 -7.98 4.89
C ALA A 107 20.66 -8.94 3.72
N GLY A 108 20.41 -8.42 2.51
CA GLY A 108 20.23 -9.22 1.30
C GLY A 108 18.79 -9.24 0.76
N ALA A 109 17.81 -8.65 1.46
CA ALA A 109 16.45 -8.54 0.94
C ALA A 109 16.42 -7.75 -0.37
N LYS A 110 15.60 -8.20 -1.31
CA LYS A 110 15.39 -7.57 -2.62
C LYS A 110 13.89 -7.42 -2.85
N SER A 111 13.44 -6.24 -3.21
CA SER A 111 12.12 -6.01 -3.80
C SER A 111 12.30 -5.99 -5.32
N ASP A 112 12.23 -7.17 -5.92
CA ASP A 112 12.57 -7.40 -7.33
C ASP A 112 11.28 -7.52 -8.13
N ALA A 113 11.01 -6.54 -9.00
CA ALA A 113 9.83 -6.52 -9.86
C ALA A 113 9.76 -7.74 -10.79
N THR A 114 10.92 -8.26 -11.25
CA THR A 114 10.98 -9.47 -12.10
C THR A 114 10.57 -10.73 -11.36
N ARG A 115 10.46 -10.68 -10.03
CA ARG A 115 9.97 -11.74 -9.14
C ARG A 115 8.64 -11.39 -8.48
N CYS A 116 7.85 -10.58 -9.15
CA CYS A 116 6.52 -10.15 -8.72
C CYS A 116 6.48 -9.39 -7.39
N CYS A 117 7.60 -8.78 -6.94
CA CYS A 117 7.60 -7.95 -5.75
C CYS A 117 7.06 -6.54 -6.04
N GLY A 118 6.22 -6.04 -5.15
CA GLY A 118 5.64 -4.70 -5.20
C GLY A 118 5.71 -3.98 -3.86
N VAL A 119 5.24 -2.74 -3.86
CA VAL A 119 5.04 -1.93 -2.65
C VAL A 119 3.61 -1.40 -2.67
N HIS A 120 2.89 -1.62 -1.57
CA HIS A 120 1.55 -1.09 -1.37
C HIS A 120 1.59 -0.04 -0.28
N ILE A 121 1.03 1.13 -0.55
CA ILE A 121 0.92 2.23 0.41
C ILE A 121 -0.56 2.50 0.64
N HIS A 122 -1.00 2.37 1.88
CA HIS A 122 -2.37 2.59 2.30
C HIS A 122 -2.45 3.89 3.09
N ILE A 123 -3.28 4.82 2.64
CA ILE A 123 -3.58 6.05 3.37
C ILE A 123 -5.00 5.92 3.94
N GLY A 124 -5.18 6.20 5.23
CA GLY A 124 -6.50 6.11 5.85
C GLY A 124 -7.51 7.04 5.16
N ALA A 125 -8.64 6.48 4.71
CA ALA A 125 -9.67 7.23 3.98
C ALA A 125 -10.65 7.98 4.88
N LYS A 126 -10.50 7.92 6.20
CA LYS A 126 -11.36 8.64 7.15
C LYS A 126 -11.27 10.15 6.91
N GLY A 127 -12.43 10.77 6.68
CA GLY A 127 -12.51 12.19 6.39
C GLY A 127 -12.51 12.55 4.90
N HIS A 128 -12.24 11.59 4.01
CA HIS A 128 -12.45 11.83 2.58
C HIS A 128 -13.94 11.91 2.24
N THR A 129 -14.26 12.84 1.36
CA THR A 129 -15.58 13.02 0.74
C THR A 129 -15.50 12.61 -0.74
N PRO A 130 -16.64 12.40 -1.42
CA PRO A 130 -16.62 12.17 -2.86
C PRO A 130 -15.87 13.26 -3.65
N GLN A 131 -15.97 14.51 -3.17
CA GLN A 131 -15.26 15.63 -3.77
C GLN A 131 -13.74 15.51 -3.61
N THR A 132 -13.25 15.18 -2.41
CA THR A 132 -11.81 15.04 -2.17
C THR A 132 -11.23 13.84 -2.91
N LEU A 133 -11.97 12.72 -3.01
CA LEU A 133 -11.55 11.57 -3.82
C LEU A 133 -11.56 11.87 -5.33
N ARG A 134 -12.53 12.66 -5.82
CA ARG A 134 -12.50 13.15 -7.19
C ARG A 134 -11.27 14.02 -7.45
N ASN A 135 -10.94 14.93 -6.54
CA ASN A 135 -9.75 15.75 -6.66
C ASN A 135 -8.48 14.90 -6.66
N LEU A 136 -8.41 13.90 -5.79
CA LEU A 136 -7.30 12.95 -5.74
C LEU A 136 -7.15 12.20 -7.07
N ALA A 137 -8.24 11.67 -7.62
CA ALA A 137 -8.21 10.99 -8.93
C ALA A 137 -7.68 11.89 -10.05
N ASN A 138 -8.09 13.17 -10.07
CA ASN A 138 -7.58 14.14 -11.06
C ASN A 138 -6.09 14.44 -10.84
N ILE A 139 -5.64 14.58 -9.60
CA ILE A 139 -4.22 14.78 -9.28
C ILE A 139 -3.41 13.55 -9.72
N MET A 140 -3.85 12.36 -9.37
CA MET A 140 -3.18 11.12 -9.80
C MET A 140 -3.10 11.05 -11.31
N ALA A 141 -4.22 11.15 -12.02
CA ALA A 141 -4.25 11.09 -13.49
C ALA A 141 -3.31 12.10 -14.17
N SER A 142 -3.05 13.25 -13.54
CA SER A 142 -2.14 14.27 -14.08
C SER A 142 -0.67 14.05 -13.72
N HIS A 143 -0.33 13.08 -12.85
CA HIS A 143 1.02 12.87 -12.35
C HIS A 143 1.50 11.41 -12.46
N GLU A 144 0.67 10.48 -12.93
CA GLU A 144 1.01 9.05 -12.99
C GLU A 144 2.24 8.77 -13.85
N ASP A 145 2.38 9.44 -14.99
CA ASP A 145 3.57 9.30 -15.86
C ASP A 145 4.85 9.71 -15.12
N LEU A 146 4.77 10.82 -14.37
CA LEU A 146 5.89 11.29 -13.56
C LEU A 146 6.23 10.30 -12.44
N LEU A 147 5.21 9.77 -11.77
CA LEU A 147 5.39 8.77 -10.73
C LEU A 147 5.97 7.47 -11.30
N ALA A 148 5.46 6.99 -12.42
CA ALA A 148 5.97 5.80 -13.09
C ALA A 148 7.45 5.96 -13.47
N ALA A 149 7.81 7.12 -14.04
CA ALA A 149 9.20 7.43 -14.38
C ALA A 149 10.10 7.52 -13.14
N ALA A 150 9.66 8.23 -12.09
CA ALA A 150 10.43 8.41 -10.86
C ALA A 150 10.65 7.12 -10.08
N LEU A 151 9.69 6.18 -10.14
CA LEU A 151 9.75 4.88 -9.49
C LEU A 151 10.34 3.79 -10.38
N HIS A 152 10.71 4.12 -11.62
CA HIS A 152 11.23 3.18 -12.63
C HIS A 152 10.30 1.97 -12.84
N LEU A 153 8.98 2.21 -12.91
CA LEU A 153 8.01 1.16 -13.18
C LEU A 153 8.17 0.67 -14.62
N ASP A 154 8.23 -0.65 -14.79
CA ASP A 154 8.24 -1.24 -16.12
C ASP A 154 6.81 -1.34 -16.72
N ALA A 155 6.73 -1.49 -18.05
CA ALA A 155 5.47 -1.53 -18.77
C ALA A 155 4.58 -2.70 -18.32
N TYR A 156 5.17 -3.86 -18.03
CA TYR A 156 4.41 -5.03 -17.58
C TYR A 156 3.68 -4.76 -16.26
N ARG A 157 4.35 -4.09 -15.31
CA ARG A 157 3.72 -3.74 -14.03
C ARG A 157 2.63 -2.70 -14.20
N ILE A 158 2.84 -1.69 -15.05
CA ILE A 158 1.83 -0.69 -15.36
C ILE A 158 0.59 -1.35 -15.96
N ASP A 159 0.76 -2.28 -16.89
CA ASP A 159 -0.36 -2.94 -17.56
C ASP A 159 -1.14 -3.92 -16.67
N HIS A 160 -0.50 -4.51 -15.65
CA HIS A 160 -1.08 -5.62 -14.90
C HIS A 160 -1.42 -5.31 -13.44
N TYR A 161 -0.63 -4.48 -12.76
CA TYR A 161 -0.75 -4.31 -11.29
C TYR A 161 -0.94 -2.87 -10.83
N CYS A 162 -0.49 -1.90 -11.61
CA CYS A 162 -0.57 -0.48 -11.25
C CYS A 162 -1.00 0.37 -12.47
N GLN A 163 -2.12 -0.02 -13.08
CA GLN A 163 -2.71 0.70 -14.21
C GLN A 163 -2.96 2.17 -13.83
N THR A 164 -2.92 3.04 -14.82
CA THR A 164 -3.29 4.45 -14.65
C THR A 164 -4.77 4.60 -14.36
N VAL A 165 -5.18 5.78 -13.88
CA VAL A 165 -6.61 6.07 -13.65
C VAL A 165 -7.40 5.87 -14.94
N GLU A 166 -8.44 5.04 -14.87
CA GLU A 166 -9.30 4.73 -16.02
C GLU A 166 -9.95 6.00 -16.60
N PRO A 167 -9.72 6.34 -17.89
CA PRO A 167 -10.25 7.57 -18.49
C PRO A 167 -11.77 7.69 -18.40
N ARG A 168 -12.51 6.57 -18.58
CA ARG A 168 -13.98 6.54 -18.44
C ARG A 168 -14.43 6.91 -17.03
N PHE A 169 -13.68 6.46 -16.02
CA PHE A 169 -13.94 6.83 -14.63
C PHE A 169 -13.71 8.33 -14.42
N LEU A 170 -12.56 8.85 -14.87
CA LEU A 170 -12.18 10.25 -14.71
C LEU A 170 -13.22 11.19 -15.40
N GLU A 171 -13.63 10.87 -16.61
CA GLU A 171 -14.67 11.60 -17.33
C GLU A 171 -16.00 11.57 -16.55
N ALA A 172 -16.44 10.39 -16.11
CA ALA A 172 -17.71 10.21 -15.42
C ALA A 172 -17.77 10.99 -14.10
N ILE A 173 -16.71 10.94 -13.26
CA ILE A 173 -16.71 11.68 -11.99
C ILE A 173 -16.65 13.19 -12.18
N ASN A 174 -15.99 13.68 -13.22
CA ASN A 174 -15.91 15.11 -13.52
C ASN A 174 -17.20 15.66 -14.11
N ARG A 175 -17.90 14.87 -14.92
CA ARG A 175 -19.20 15.23 -15.47
C ARG A 175 -20.30 15.19 -14.41
N THR A 176 -20.37 14.11 -13.61
CA THR A 176 -21.50 13.88 -12.70
C THR A 176 -21.31 14.49 -11.31
N LYS A 177 -20.05 14.74 -10.90
CA LYS A 177 -19.69 15.31 -9.59
C LYS A 177 -20.44 14.64 -8.42
N PRO A 178 -20.24 13.33 -8.19
CA PRO A 178 -21.02 12.58 -7.22
C PRO A 178 -20.95 13.22 -5.81
N HIS A 179 -22.09 13.26 -5.11
CA HIS A 179 -22.22 13.84 -3.77
C HIS A 179 -22.24 12.78 -2.66
N THR A 180 -22.31 11.49 -3.00
CA THR A 180 -22.30 10.38 -2.03
C THR A 180 -21.23 9.36 -2.37
N MET A 181 -20.68 8.70 -1.34
CA MET A 181 -19.69 7.63 -1.52
C MET A 181 -20.28 6.46 -2.29
N ALA A 182 -21.55 6.12 -2.08
CA ALA A 182 -22.24 5.07 -2.83
C ALA A 182 -22.26 5.38 -4.33
N ARG A 183 -22.60 6.62 -4.71
CA ARG A 183 -22.62 7.02 -6.12
C ARG A 183 -21.21 7.05 -6.72
N LEU A 184 -20.20 7.47 -5.96
CA LEU A 184 -18.80 7.40 -6.41
C LEU A 184 -18.36 5.95 -6.65
N ALA A 185 -18.71 5.04 -5.73
CA ALA A 185 -18.43 3.61 -5.87
C ALA A 185 -19.16 3.02 -7.10
N ASP A 186 -20.41 3.39 -7.36
CA ASP A 186 -21.13 2.95 -8.56
C ASP A 186 -20.38 3.34 -9.82
N ILE A 187 -19.92 4.59 -9.91
CA ILE A 187 -19.15 5.07 -11.07
C ILE A 187 -17.82 4.32 -11.19
N TRP A 188 -17.12 4.11 -10.08
CA TRP A 188 -15.88 3.32 -10.07
C TRP A 188 -16.09 1.95 -10.70
N TYR A 189 -17.01 1.16 -10.16
CA TYR A 189 -17.23 -0.22 -10.60
C TYR A 189 -17.87 -0.34 -12.00
N THR A 190 -18.59 0.67 -12.46
CA THR A 190 -19.14 0.67 -13.82
C THR A 190 -18.16 1.15 -14.89
N SER A 191 -17.13 1.86 -14.48
CA SER A 191 -16.05 2.32 -15.38
C SER A 191 -14.95 1.28 -15.58
N HIS A 192 -14.85 0.30 -14.69
CA HIS A 192 -13.86 -0.76 -14.76
C HIS A 192 -14.53 -2.08 -15.13
N ASP A 193 -13.95 -2.80 -16.08
CA ASP A 193 -14.43 -4.13 -16.48
C ASP A 193 -13.99 -5.17 -15.43
N ALA A 194 -14.61 -5.09 -14.25
CA ALA A 194 -14.26 -5.92 -13.10
C ALA A 194 -14.77 -7.35 -13.26
N THR A 195 -13.89 -8.32 -13.20
CA THR A 195 -14.19 -9.75 -13.34
C THR A 195 -14.91 -10.37 -12.14
N HIS A 196 -14.94 -9.68 -11.01
CA HIS A 196 -15.51 -10.17 -9.74
C HIS A 196 -16.45 -9.14 -9.12
N GLY A 197 -17.31 -9.59 -8.21
CA GLY A 197 -18.22 -8.73 -7.45
C GLY A 197 -17.49 -7.65 -6.64
N ARG A 198 -18.21 -6.58 -6.30
CA ARG A 198 -17.65 -5.40 -5.60
C ARG A 198 -17.04 -5.70 -4.23
N SER A 199 -17.49 -6.75 -3.55
CA SER A 199 -16.96 -7.17 -2.25
C SER A 199 -15.79 -8.16 -2.36
N HIS A 200 -15.47 -8.61 -3.59
CA HIS A 200 -14.44 -9.62 -3.78
C HIS A 200 -13.05 -9.00 -3.69
N HIS A 201 -12.19 -9.57 -2.85
CA HIS A 201 -10.83 -9.08 -2.63
C HIS A 201 -10.01 -8.92 -3.94
N TYR A 202 -10.17 -9.85 -4.88
CA TYR A 202 -9.51 -9.83 -6.18
C TYR A 202 -10.37 -9.20 -7.29
N ASN A 203 -11.20 -8.21 -6.96
CA ASN A 203 -11.89 -7.42 -7.97
C ASN A 203 -10.87 -6.74 -8.90
N GLY A 204 -11.04 -6.86 -10.23
CA GLY A 204 -10.06 -6.36 -11.21
C GLY A 204 -9.77 -4.86 -11.11
N SER A 205 -10.72 -4.07 -10.60
CA SER A 205 -10.52 -2.63 -10.42
C SER A 205 -9.50 -2.25 -9.34
N ARG A 206 -8.98 -3.21 -8.57
CA ARG A 206 -7.92 -2.96 -7.58
C ARG A 206 -6.54 -2.72 -8.20
N TYR A 207 -6.32 -3.18 -9.43
CA TYR A 207 -5.01 -3.17 -10.07
C TYR A 207 -4.68 -1.82 -10.73
N HIS A 208 -4.89 -0.73 -9.99
CA HIS A 208 -4.57 0.63 -10.40
C HIS A 208 -3.58 1.25 -9.41
N MET A 209 -2.79 2.20 -9.90
CA MET A 209 -1.88 2.99 -9.06
C MET A 209 -2.67 3.69 -7.94
N LEU A 210 -3.84 4.25 -8.29
CA LEU A 210 -4.84 4.73 -7.34
C LEU A 210 -5.93 3.67 -7.15
N ASN A 211 -5.90 2.94 -6.04
CA ASN A 211 -6.83 1.85 -5.78
C ASN A 211 -8.03 2.30 -4.93
N LEU A 212 -9.09 2.83 -5.55
CA LEU A 212 -10.32 3.18 -4.83
C LEU A 212 -11.19 1.97 -4.43
N HIS A 213 -10.93 0.77 -4.98
CA HIS A 213 -11.57 -0.45 -4.47
C HIS A 213 -11.26 -0.66 -2.97
N ALA A 214 -10.02 -0.40 -2.55
CA ALA A 214 -9.64 -0.46 -1.14
C ALA A 214 -10.40 0.60 -0.31
N THR A 215 -10.69 1.77 -0.85
CA THR A 215 -11.47 2.79 -0.17
C THR A 215 -12.88 2.32 0.16
N PHE A 216 -13.53 1.64 -0.79
CA PHE A 216 -14.92 1.18 -0.62
C PHE A 216 -15.04 -0.10 0.20
N THR A 217 -13.97 -0.88 0.33
CA THR A 217 -14.00 -2.20 1.00
C THR A 217 -13.24 -2.24 2.31
N LYS A 218 -12.16 -1.47 2.45
CA LYS A 218 -11.26 -1.48 3.61
C LYS A 218 -11.11 -0.13 4.30
N GLY A 219 -11.58 0.97 3.68
CA GLY A 219 -11.44 2.32 4.23
C GLY A 219 -10.04 2.92 4.11
N THR A 220 -9.25 2.49 3.12
CA THR A 220 -7.94 3.05 2.77
C THR A 220 -7.88 3.42 1.29
N VAL A 221 -7.10 4.42 0.96
CA VAL A 221 -6.77 4.76 -0.44
C VAL A 221 -5.44 4.17 -0.77
#